data_b0c958ae819621640865d85675381853
#
_entry.id   b0c958ae819621640865d85675381853
#
_cell.length_a   1.000
_cell.length_b   1.000
_cell.length_c   1.000
_cell.angle_alpha   90.00
_cell.angle_beta   90.00
_cell.angle_gamma   90.00
#
_symmetry.space_group_name_H-M   'P 1'
#
loop_
_entity.id
_entity.type
_entity.pdbx_description
1 polymer ?
#
loop_
_entity_poly.entity_id
_entity_poly.type
_entity_poly.pdbx_seq_one_letter_code
_entity_poly.pdbx_strand_id
1 'polypeptide(L)'
;TGVVGQNLRDSIQDLDRNVELVTLKKDVELSISLDELLAATENQDELNKLFASLEFKNWIKSSPSQALEAPTKEIDRKEYETVLSEKSLKDWVDKLNTSNAFAIDTETSSLDTMTAELIGISLSCKEGEGCYVPIQHSYEGIPEQLSLETVAKILGDAISKNQTKLVGQNLKFDLPILNRHGIKVTEFLGDTMLMSYVLNSTGTRHGLDRMAMHYLQYQPMKYEE
;
A
#
# COMPACT_ATOMS: atom_id res chain seq x y z
N THR A 1 16.50 -38.18 -32.94
CA THR A 1 17.36 -38.68 -31.84
C THR A 1 16.96 -37.97 -30.54
N GLY A 2 17.06 -38.65 -29.39
CA GLY A 2 16.71 -38.14 -28.09
C GLY A 2 15.32 -38.54 -27.62
N VAL A 3 14.96 -38.10 -26.38
CA VAL A 3 13.72 -38.48 -25.68
C VAL A 3 12.46 -38.15 -26.49
N VAL A 4 12.41 -36.97 -27.13
CA VAL A 4 11.26 -36.55 -27.97
C VAL A 4 11.06 -37.50 -29.15
N GLY A 5 12.16 -37.86 -29.83
CA GLY A 5 12.08 -38.80 -30.95
C GLY A 5 11.67 -40.22 -30.53
N GLN A 6 12.05 -40.62 -29.31
CA GLN A 6 11.60 -41.91 -28.77
C GLN A 6 10.13 -41.87 -28.43
N ASN A 7 9.66 -40.85 -27.71
CA ASN A 7 8.24 -40.68 -27.37
C ASN A 7 7.35 -40.63 -28.61
N LEU A 8 7.81 -39.98 -29.68
CA LEU A 8 7.08 -39.96 -30.95
C LEU A 8 6.95 -41.37 -31.56
N ARG A 9 8.06 -42.15 -31.58
CA ARG A 9 7.99 -43.55 -32.10
C ARG A 9 7.07 -44.42 -31.26
N ASP A 10 7.09 -44.26 -29.95
CA ASP A 10 6.25 -45.04 -29.03
C ASP A 10 4.76 -44.69 -29.17
N SER A 11 4.46 -43.47 -29.63
CA SER A 11 3.09 -42.95 -29.81
C SER A 11 2.59 -43.07 -31.26
N ILE A 12 3.32 -43.71 -32.20
CA ILE A 12 2.93 -43.78 -33.62
C ILE A 12 1.52 -44.38 -33.79
N GLN A 13 1.21 -45.42 -33.04
CA GLN A 13 -0.10 -46.09 -33.09
C GLN A 13 -1.29 -45.20 -32.65
N ASP A 14 -0.99 -44.11 -31.88
CA ASP A 14 -1.99 -43.16 -31.39
C ASP A 14 -2.15 -41.95 -32.30
N LEU A 15 -1.32 -41.79 -33.34
CA LEU A 15 -1.34 -40.60 -34.19
C LEU A 15 -2.67 -40.38 -34.91
N ASP A 16 -3.25 -41.43 -35.48
CA ASP A 16 -4.52 -41.33 -36.20
C ASP A 16 -5.65 -40.86 -35.26
N ARG A 17 -5.71 -41.44 -34.05
CA ARG A 17 -6.65 -41.01 -33.02
C ARG A 17 -6.38 -39.57 -32.58
N ASN A 18 -5.14 -39.18 -32.43
CA ASN A 18 -4.78 -37.81 -32.03
C ASN A 18 -5.15 -36.81 -33.14
N VAL A 19 -4.94 -37.15 -34.41
CA VAL A 19 -5.38 -36.32 -35.54
C VAL A 19 -6.91 -36.16 -35.54
N GLU A 20 -7.66 -37.23 -35.30
CA GLU A 20 -9.12 -37.20 -35.21
C GLU A 20 -9.56 -36.27 -34.05
N LEU A 21 -8.92 -36.39 -32.86
CA LEU A 21 -9.26 -35.59 -31.67
C LEU A 21 -8.96 -34.10 -31.84
N VAL A 22 -7.90 -33.72 -32.57
CA VAL A 22 -7.56 -32.30 -32.80
C VAL A 22 -8.22 -31.72 -34.03
N THR A 23 -8.87 -32.56 -34.88
CA THR A 23 -9.56 -32.07 -36.06
C THR A 23 -10.91 -31.46 -35.69
N LEU A 24 -11.08 -30.18 -36.01
CA LEU A 24 -12.32 -29.49 -35.74
C LEU A 24 -13.47 -30.05 -36.58
N LYS A 25 -14.59 -30.37 -35.94
CA LYS A 25 -15.84 -30.70 -36.62
C LYS A 25 -16.41 -29.44 -37.26
N LYS A 26 -16.60 -29.44 -38.59
CA LYS A 26 -17.03 -28.28 -39.39
C LYS A 26 -18.51 -28.28 -39.73
N ASP A 27 -19.19 -29.37 -39.43
CA ASP A 27 -20.58 -29.63 -39.76
C ASP A 27 -21.48 -29.77 -38.52
N VAL A 28 -21.11 -29.01 -37.46
CA VAL A 28 -21.94 -28.93 -36.26
C VAL A 28 -23.22 -28.17 -36.59
N GLU A 29 -24.38 -28.79 -36.36
CA GLU A 29 -25.65 -28.10 -36.47
C GLU A 29 -25.76 -27.01 -35.39
N LEU A 30 -25.96 -25.77 -35.84
CA LEU A 30 -26.16 -24.62 -34.94
C LEU A 30 -27.64 -24.22 -34.99
N SER A 31 -28.20 -23.87 -33.83
CA SER A 31 -29.57 -23.40 -33.70
C SER A 31 -29.78 -21.96 -34.18
N ILE A 32 -28.69 -21.27 -34.51
CA ILE A 32 -28.67 -19.88 -34.95
C ILE A 32 -27.83 -19.74 -36.22
N SER A 33 -28.22 -18.81 -37.10
CA SER A 33 -27.43 -18.46 -38.28
C SER A 33 -26.33 -17.44 -37.92
N LEU A 34 -25.33 -17.32 -38.82
CA LEU A 34 -24.25 -16.35 -38.64
C LEU A 34 -24.78 -14.91 -38.60
N ASP A 35 -25.84 -14.61 -39.35
CA ASP A 35 -26.45 -13.27 -39.42
C ASP A 35 -27.20 -12.90 -38.11
N GLU A 36 -27.57 -13.90 -37.31
CA GLU A 36 -28.18 -13.69 -35.99
C GLU A 36 -27.17 -13.46 -34.87
N LEU A 37 -25.88 -13.65 -35.15
CA LEU A 37 -24.80 -13.41 -34.19
C LEU A 37 -24.48 -11.91 -34.06
N LEU A 38 -25.46 -11.15 -33.59
CA LEU A 38 -25.29 -9.74 -33.30
C LEU A 38 -24.83 -9.56 -31.84
N ALA A 39 -23.86 -8.64 -31.64
CA ALA A 39 -23.49 -8.26 -30.28
C ALA A 39 -24.70 -7.59 -29.60
N ALA A 40 -25.20 -8.19 -28.54
CA ALA A 40 -26.26 -7.60 -27.76
C ALA A 40 -25.69 -6.38 -26.97
N THR A 41 -26.56 -5.39 -26.72
CA THR A 41 -26.21 -4.31 -25.81
C THR A 41 -26.02 -4.89 -24.40
N GLU A 42 -24.89 -4.60 -23.79
CA GLU A 42 -24.59 -5.05 -22.42
C GLU A 42 -25.61 -4.46 -21.43
N ASN A 43 -26.22 -5.30 -20.62
CA ASN A 43 -26.97 -4.85 -19.45
C ASN A 43 -26.00 -4.62 -18.29
N GLN A 44 -25.46 -3.40 -18.20
CA GLN A 44 -24.40 -3.07 -17.23
C GLN A 44 -24.88 -3.25 -15.78
N ASP A 45 -26.16 -3.00 -15.48
CA ASP A 45 -26.69 -3.15 -14.12
C ASP A 45 -26.75 -4.61 -13.68
N GLU A 46 -27.16 -5.51 -14.57
CA GLU A 46 -27.14 -6.96 -14.29
C GLU A 46 -25.72 -7.50 -14.20
N LEU A 47 -24.83 -7.06 -15.10
CA LEU A 47 -23.41 -7.40 -15.02
C LEU A 47 -22.78 -6.95 -13.72
N ASN A 48 -23.04 -5.71 -13.28
CA ASN A 48 -22.53 -5.21 -12.01
C ASN A 48 -23.05 -6.00 -10.80
N LYS A 49 -24.32 -6.40 -10.81
CA LYS A 49 -24.90 -7.28 -9.76
C LYS A 49 -24.20 -8.65 -9.77
N LEU A 50 -24.01 -9.23 -10.94
CA LEU A 50 -23.30 -10.50 -11.08
C LEU A 50 -21.86 -10.40 -10.61
N PHE A 51 -21.13 -9.37 -11.04
CA PHE A 51 -19.75 -9.13 -10.61
C PHE A 51 -19.64 -8.89 -9.10
N ALA A 52 -20.62 -8.18 -8.51
CA ALA A 52 -20.67 -8.00 -7.06
C ALA A 52 -20.90 -9.33 -6.32
N SER A 53 -21.80 -10.19 -6.81
CA SER A 53 -22.08 -11.50 -6.21
C SER A 53 -20.89 -12.46 -6.31
N LEU A 54 -20.08 -12.33 -7.38
CA LEU A 54 -18.86 -13.10 -7.61
C LEU A 54 -17.60 -12.44 -7.05
N GLU A 55 -17.75 -11.30 -6.38
CA GLU A 55 -16.64 -10.49 -5.82
C GLU A 55 -15.61 -10.01 -6.86
N PHE A 56 -16.01 -9.87 -8.12
CA PHE A 56 -15.17 -9.32 -9.20
C PHE A 56 -15.12 -7.79 -9.16
N LYS A 57 -14.62 -7.24 -8.06
CA LYS A 57 -14.64 -5.80 -7.75
C LYS A 57 -14.04 -4.93 -8.85
N ASN A 58 -12.99 -5.41 -9.54
CA ASN A 58 -12.32 -4.66 -10.60
C ASN A 58 -13.11 -4.60 -11.92
N TRP A 59 -14.18 -5.39 -12.06
CA TRP A 59 -15.01 -5.45 -13.25
C TRP A 59 -16.30 -4.67 -13.11
N ILE A 60 -16.62 -4.23 -11.89
CA ILE A 60 -17.78 -3.38 -11.63
C ILE A 60 -17.48 -1.99 -12.23
N LYS A 61 -18.20 -1.66 -13.29
CA LYS A 61 -18.12 -0.34 -13.93
C LYS A 61 -19.05 0.62 -13.19
N SER A 62 -18.58 1.80 -12.85
CA SER A 62 -19.45 2.87 -12.35
C SER A 62 -20.44 3.22 -13.44
N SER A 63 -21.74 3.10 -13.18
CA SER A 63 -22.75 3.69 -14.05
C SER A 63 -22.53 5.20 -14.10
N PRO A 64 -22.71 5.86 -15.26
CA PRO A 64 -22.60 7.33 -15.36
C PRO A 64 -23.47 8.10 -14.34
N SER A 65 -24.53 7.45 -13.84
CA SER A 65 -25.41 7.99 -12.79
C SER A 65 -24.95 7.68 -11.36
N GLN A 66 -23.89 6.90 -11.17
CA GLN A 66 -23.30 6.50 -9.89
C GLN A 66 -21.79 6.78 -9.83
N ALA A 67 -21.27 7.69 -10.62
CA ALA A 67 -20.11 8.44 -10.21
C ALA A 67 -20.52 9.29 -8.99
N LEU A 68 -20.86 8.60 -7.89
CA LEU A 68 -20.77 9.19 -6.58
C LEU A 68 -19.32 9.62 -6.48
N GLU A 69 -19.07 10.92 -6.58
CA GLU A 69 -17.88 11.52 -6.00
C GLU A 69 -17.76 10.87 -4.64
N ALA A 70 -16.81 9.93 -4.50
CA ALA A 70 -16.50 9.40 -3.19
C ALA A 70 -16.21 10.65 -2.36
N PRO A 71 -16.95 10.91 -1.27
CA PRO A 71 -16.69 12.07 -0.47
C PRO A 71 -15.25 11.92 0.02
N THR A 72 -14.34 12.65 -0.60
CA THR A 72 -12.98 12.75 -0.11
C THR A 72 -13.07 13.50 1.19
N LYS A 73 -12.87 12.78 2.29
CA LYS A 73 -12.80 13.39 3.61
C LYS A 73 -11.63 14.37 3.59
N GLU A 74 -11.91 15.65 3.62
CA GLU A 74 -10.86 16.66 3.77
C GLU A 74 -10.35 16.61 5.21
N ILE A 75 -9.04 16.46 5.37
CA ILE A 75 -8.37 16.58 6.66
C ILE A 75 -7.92 18.03 6.81
N ASP A 76 -8.34 18.70 7.88
CA ASP A 76 -7.81 20.02 8.22
C ASP A 76 -6.36 19.87 8.69
N ARG A 77 -5.42 20.40 7.91
CA ARG A 77 -3.97 20.29 8.13
C ARG A 77 -3.39 21.49 8.90
N LYS A 78 -4.21 22.30 9.52
CA LYS A 78 -3.75 23.51 10.26
C LYS A 78 -2.84 23.19 11.43
N GLU A 79 -2.91 21.95 11.97
CA GLU A 79 -2.09 21.49 13.07
C GLU A 79 -0.85 20.68 12.60
N TYR A 80 -0.46 20.81 11.33
CA TYR A 80 0.77 20.19 10.81
C TYR A 80 1.95 21.15 11.02
N GLU A 81 3.04 20.64 11.61
CA GLU A 81 4.19 21.41 12.02
C GLU A 81 5.49 20.85 11.44
N THR A 82 6.39 21.75 11.00
CA THR A 82 7.79 21.39 10.74
C THR A 82 8.62 21.75 11.99
N VAL A 83 9.19 20.72 12.61
CA VAL A 83 9.94 20.84 13.86
C VAL A 83 11.39 21.22 13.59
N LEU A 84 11.76 22.46 13.88
CA LEU A 84 13.11 23.02 13.64
C LEU A 84 13.85 23.37 14.93
N SER A 85 13.24 23.16 16.10
CA SER A 85 13.85 23.51 17.39
C SER A 85 13.71 22.38 18.41
N GLU A 86 14.69 22.27 19.32
CA GLU A 86 14.60 21.31 20.43
C GLU A 86 13.37 21.53 21.31
N LYS A 87 12.92 22.78 21.46
CA LYS A 87 11.71 23.07 22.23
C LYS A 87 10.49 22.42 21.61
N SER A 88 10.25 22.68 20.32
CA SER A 88 9.13 22.06 19.61
C SER A 88 9.23 20.53 19.60
N LEU A 89 10.45 19.97 19.46
CA LEU A 89 10.66 18.53 19.55
C LEU A 89 10.28 17.97 20.92
N LYS A 90 10.58 18.68 22.00
CA LYS A 90 10.20 18.30 23.37
C LYS A 90 8.69 18.41 23.59
N ASP A 91 8.05 19.43 23.02
CA ASP A 91 6.57 19.56 23.07
C ASP A 91 5.90 18.35 22.38
N TRP A 92 6.47 17.84 21.28
CA TRP A 92 6.03 16.61 20.64
C TRP A 92 6.30 15.35 21.47
N VAL A 93 7.42 15.28 22.16
CA VAL A 93 7.71 14.19 23.12
C VAL A 93 6.66 14.15 24.22
N ASP A 94 6.21 15.29 24.73
CA ASP A 94 5.16 15.34 25.75
C ASP A 94 3.81 14.83 25.21
N LYS A 95 3.51 15.13 23.94
CA LYS A 95 2.33 14.55 23.25
C LYS A 95 2.47 13.03 23.11
N LEU A 96 3.63 12.51 22.70
CA LEU A 96 3.89 11.06 22.62
C LEU A 96 3.69 10.38 23.99
N ASN A 97 4.22 10.98 25.05
CA ASN A 97 4.14 10.43 26.41
C ASN A 97 2.68 10.30 26.88
N THR A 98 1.82 11.24 26.51
CA THR A 98 0.42 11.31 26.96
C THR A 98 -0.55 10.59 26.01
N SER A 99 -0.17 10.29 24.77
CA SER A 99 -1.01 9.60 23.80
C SER A 99 -1.21 8.12 24.14
N ASN A 100 -2.33 7.54 23.67
CA ASN A 100 -2.56 6.10 23.76
C ASN A 100 -1.87 5.32 22.63
N ALA A 101 -1.67 5.96 21.48
CA ALA A 101 -0.92 5.47 20.35
C ALA A 101 -0.34 6.65 19.57
N PHE A 102 0.75 6.42 18.87
CA PHE A 102 1.32 7.38 17.94
C PHE A 102 1.83 6.69 16.69
N ALA A 103 1.71 7.37 15.56
CA ALA A 103 2.27 6.92 14.30
C ALA A 103 3.68 7.48 14.09
N ILE A 104 4.54 6.67 13.47
CA ILE A 104 5.87 7.07 13.00
C ILE A 104 6.05 6.62 11.56
N ASP A 105 6.75 7.45 10.79
CA ASP A 105 7.20 7.15 9.44
C ASP A 105 8.56 7.81 9.20
N THR A 106 9.40 7.25 8.31
CA THR A 106 10.74 7.76 8.05
C THR A 106 10.91 8.15 6.58
N GLU A 107 11.53 9.31 6.35
CA GLU A 107 12.03 9.70 5.04
C GLU A 107 13.52 9.38 4.94
N THR A 108 13.93 8.79 3.82
CA THR A 108 15.27 8.20 3.67
C THR A 108 15.90 8.51 2.32
N SER A 109 17.24 8.42 2.25
CA SER A 109 17.99 8.69 1.03
C SER A 109 17.85 7.60 -0.03
N SER A 110 17.42 6.39 0.33
CA SER A 110 17.24 5.25 -0.59
C SER A 110 16.29 4.19 0.00
N LEU A 111 15.91 3.21 -0.83
CA LEU A 111 15.09 2.07 -0.42
C LEU A 111 15.92 0.92 0.18
N ASP A 112 17.24 0.99 0.15
CA ASP A 112 18.12 0.00 0.78
C ASP A 112 18.26 0.31 2.27
N THR A 113 17.53 -0.41 3.11
CA THR A 113 17.51 -0.21 4.57
C THR A 113 18.86 -0.38 5.25
N MET A 114 19.82 -1.02 4.59
CA MET A 114 21.16 -1.26 5.15
C MET A 114 22.09 -0.05 4.96
N THR A 115 21.86 0.76 3.93
CA THR A 115 22.73 1.89 3.58
C THR A 115 22.01 3.24 3.59
N ALA A 116 20.66 3.25 3.60
CA ALA A 116 19.86 4.46 3.57
C ALA A 116 20.14 5.38 4.78
N GLU A 117 20.35 6.66 4.53
CA GLU A 117 20.45 7.69 5.57
C GLU A 117 19.05 8.17 5.97
N LEU A 118 18.89 8.53 7.23
CA LEU A 118 17.65 9.08 7.78
C LEU A 118 17.55 10.57 7.44
N ILE A 119 16.65 10.93 6.55
CA ILE A 119 16.47 12.31 6.07
C ILE A 119 15.47 13.08 6.94
N GLY A 120 14.45 12.40 7.47
CA GLY A 120 13.47 13.00 8.35
C GLY A 120 12.57 11.97 9.02
N ILE A 121 11.78 12.42 9.98
CA ILE A 121 10.83 11.60 10.75
C ILE A 121 9.48 12.32 10.79
N SER A 122 8.42 11.63 10.44
CA SER A 122 7.03 12.07 10.64
C SER A 122 6.45 11.44 11.89
N LEU A 123 5.69 12.23 12.65
CA LEU A 123 5.00 11.78 13.87
C LEU A 123 3.56 12.28 13.87
N SER A 124 2.64 11.47 14.39
CA SER A 124 1.25 11.86 14.63
C SER A 124 0.70 11.15 15.88
N CYS A 125 -0.04 11.88 16.71
CA CYS A 125 -0.67 11.36 17.93
C CYS A 125 -2.19 11.32 17.85
N LYS A 126 -2.78 12.06 16.90
CA LYS A 126 -4.23 12.09 16.66
C LYS A 126 -4.54 12.52 15.22
N GLU A 127 -5.77 12.30 14.80
CA GLU A 127 -6.28 12.74 13.49
C GLU A 127 -6.16 14.27 13.34
N GLY A 128 -5.68 14.73 12.18
CA GLY A 128 -5.52 16.14 11.83
C GLY A 128 -4.29 16.81 12.45
N GLU A 129 -3.52 16.12 13.29
CA GLU A 129 -2.30 16.63 13.92
C GLU A 129 -1.09 15.78 13.49
N GLY A 130 -0.04 16.43 13.08
CA GLY A 130 1.19 15.76 12.70
C GLY A 130 2.38 16.70 12.69
N CYS A 131 3.58 16.14 12.79
CA CYS A 131 4.79 16.91 12.56
C CYS A 131 5.77 16.17 11.65
N TYR A 132 6.65 16.96 11.09
CA TYR A 132 7.81 16.49 10.36
C TYR A 132 9.06 17.06 10.99
N VAL A 133 10.02 16.21 11.32
CA VAL A 133 11.33 16.55 11.88
C VAL A 133 12.37 16.37 10.78
N PRO A 134 12.74 17.43 10.02
CA PRO A 134 13.80 17.35 9.02
C PRO A 134 15.16 17.19 9.69
N ILE A 135 16.04 16.35 9.12
CA ILE A 135 17.34 16.00 9.72
C ILE A 135 18.49 16.23 8.73
N GLN A 136 18.38 15.71 7.51
CA GLN A 136 19.48 15.72 6.53
C GLN A 136 19.04 16.16 5.14
N HIS A 137 18.07 17.05 5.04
CA HIS A 137 17.73 17.65 3.74
C HIS A 137 18.85 18.57 3.25
N SER A 138 19.02 18.64 1.92
CA SER A 138 20.07 19.45 1.28
C SER A 138 19.54 20.08 0.00
N TYR A 139 18.78 21.18 0.11
CA TYR A 139 18.31 21.99 -1.03
C TYR A 139 18.55 23.47 -0.76
N GLU A 140 18.55 24.30 -1.81
CA GLU A 140 18.77 25.74 -1.71
C GLU A 140 17.66 26.41 -0.86
N GLY A 141 18.08 27.24 0.11
CA GLY A 141 17.13 27.93 1.00
C GLY A 141 16.58 27.09 2.15
N ILE A 142 17.13 25.89 2.38
CA ILE A 142 16.71 25.03 3.49
C ILE A 142 16.86 25.74 4.84
N PRO A 143 15.86 25.66 5.75
CA PRO A 143 16.01 26.18 7.12
C PRO A 143 17.03 25.36 7.91
N GLU A 144 17.56 25.94 8.98
CA GLU A 144 18.42 25.22 9.92
C GLU A 144 17.65 24.02 10.53
N GLN A 145 18.22 22.83 10.43
CA GLN A 145 17.63 21.58 10.89
C GLN A 145 18.29 21.16 12.22
N LEU A 146 17.56 20.36 12.99
CA LEU A 146 18.13 19.71 14.15
C LEU A 146 19.15 18.64 13.73
N SER A 147 20.25 18.52 14.49
CA SER A 147 21.22 17.45 14.23
C SER A 147 20.61 16.07 14.53
N LEU A 148 21.03 15.07 13.76
CA LEU A 148 20.64 13.67 14.00
C LEU A 148 20.90 13.24 15.45
N GLU A 149 22.04 13.64 16.02
CA GLU A 149 22.40 13.32 17.40
C GLU A 149 21.38 13.88 18.41
N THR A 150 20.97 15.14 18.22
CA THR A 150 19.94 15.79 19.05
C THR A 150 18.59 15.08 18.93
N VAL A 151 18.17 14.79 17.68
CA VAL A 151 16.89 14.11 17.42
C VAL A 151 16.92 12.71 18.00
N ALA A 152 17.97 11.93 17.76
CA ALA A 152 18.11 10.57 18.26
C ALA A 152 18.11 10.53 19.80
N LYS A 153 18.74 11.48 20.45
CA LYS A 153 18.74 11.58 21.92
C LYS A 153 17.36 11.90 22.46
N ILE A 154 16.68 12.92 21.93
CA ILE A 154 15.40 13.40 22.47
C ILE A 154 14.27 12.40 22.13
N LEU A 155 14.13 12.02 20.85
CA LEU A 155 13.10 11.07 20.41
C LEU A 155 13.42 9.63 20.80
N GLY A 156 14.68 9.22 20.78
CA GLY A 156 15.09 7.86 21.11
C GLY A 156 14.69 7.46 22.52
N ASP A 157 14.91 8.33 23.49
CA ASP A 157 14.48 8.12 24.89
C ASP A 157 12.95 8.05 25.01
N ALA A 158 12.23 8.94 24.31
CA ALA A 158 10.77 8.98 24.36
C ALA A 158 10.14 7.76 23.69
N ILE A 159 10.62 7.39 22.49
CA ILE A 159 10.13 6.24 21.74
C ILE A 159 10.43 4.95 22.50
N SER A 160 11.65 4.79 23.02
CA SER A 160 12.03 3.60 23.80
C SER A 160 11.12 3.35 25.00
N LYS A 161 10.66 4.42 25.68
CA LYS A 161 9.73 4.33 26.82
C LYS A 161 8.28 4.04 26.41
N ASN A 162 7.89 4.44 25.19
CA ASN A 162 6.53 4.36 24.69
C ASN A 162 6.37 3.43 23.48
N GLN A 163 7.37 2.62 23.16
CA GLN A 163 7.38 1.79 21.94
C GLN A 163 6.14 0.88 21.81
N THR A 164 5.56 0.40 22.92
CA THR A 164 4.33 -0.38 22.92
C THR A 164 3.10 0.39 22.45
N LYS A 165 3.21 1.70 22.20
CA LYS A 165 2.18 2.57 21.63
C LYS A 165 2.47 2.96 20.17
N LEU A 166 3.64 2.56 19.65
CA LEU A 166 4.10 2.88 18.31
C LEU A 166 3.32 2.10 17.25
N VAL A 167 2.84 2.80 16.26
CA VAL A 167 2.20 2.23 15.06
C VAL A 167 2.93 2.76 13.82
N GLY A 168 3.04 1.94 12.79
CA GLY A 168 3.57 2.39 11.50
C GLY A 168 3.02 1.57 10.34
N GLN A 169 3.44 1.91 9.16
CA GLN A 169 3.07 1.24 7.92
C GLN A 169 4.30 0.58 7.31
N ASN A 170 4.35 -0.75 7.23
CA ASN A 170 5.53 -1.48 6.75
C ASN A 170 6.78 -1.22 7.60
N LEU A 171 6.63 -1.27 8.91
CA LEU A 171 7.69 -1.02 9.90
C LEU A 171 8.97 -1.83 9.68
N LYS A 172 8.89 -2.91 8.92
CA LYS A 172 10.04 -3.67 8.45
C LYS A 172 11.06 -2.80 7.71
N PHE A 173 10.60 -1.71 7.08
CA PHE A 173 11.47 -0.73 6.42
C PHE A 173 12.05 0.26 7.43
N ASP A 174 11.21 0.86 8.28
CA ASP A 174 11.60 1.95 9.18
C ASP A 174 12.48 1.52 10.36
N LEU A 175 12.15 0.38 10.98
CA LEU A 175 12.84 -0.07 12.19
C LEU A 175 14.34 -0.28 12.04
N PRO A 176 14.87 -0.90 10.96
CA PRO A 176 16.31 -1.02 10.76
C PRO A 176 17.00 0.34 10.64
N ILE A 177 16.35 1.31 9.98
CA ILE A 177 16.87 2.66 9.78
C ILE A 177 16.90 3.41 11.11
N LEU A 178 15.78 3.46 11.85
CA LEU A 178 15.70 4.07 13.17
C LEU A 178 16.75 3.48 14.14
N ASN A 179 16.84 2.16 14.21
CA ASN A 179 17.78 1.46 15.09
C ASN A 179 19.25 1.79 14.75
N ARG A 180 19.60 1.86 13.47
CA ARG A 180 20.96 2.22 13.01
C ARG A 180 21.31 3.66 13.34
N HIS A 181 20.34 4.56 13.34
CA HIS A 181 20.51 5.97 13.66
C HIS A 181 20.31 6.32 15.15
N GLY A 182 20.32 5.31 16.03
CA GLY A 182 20.33 5.50 17.48
C GLY A 182 18.94 5.60 18.14
N ILE A 183 17.87 5.48 17.37
CA ILE A 183 16.48 5.42 17.87
C ILE A 183 16.06 3.97 17.99
N LYS A 184 16.29 3.36 19.15
CA LYS A 184 16.05 1.93 19.38
C LYS A 184 14.56 1.62 19.54
N VAL A 185 14.04 0.76 18.67
CA VAL A 185 12.69 0.21 18.73
C VAL A 185 12.79 -1.31 18.68
N THR A 186 12.35 -1.99 19.72
CA THR A 186 12.35 -3.46 19.84
C THR A 186 10.94 -4.02 19.91
N GLU A 187 9.96 -3.19 20.26
CA GLU A 187 8.54 -3.54 20.37
C GLU A 187 7.72 -2.45 19.69
N PHE A 188 6.51 -2.78 19.26
CA PHE A 188 5.56 -1.82 18.69
C PHE A 188 4.13 -2.32 18.87
N LEU A 189 3.15 -1.41 18.86
CA LEU A 189 1.73 -1.73 18.98
C LEU A 189 1.23 -2.45 17.73
N GLY A 190 1.63 -1.99 16.56
CA GLY A 190 1.18 -2.58 15.32
C GLY A 190 1.78 -2.01 14.04
N ASP A 191 1.73 -2.85 13.01
CA ASP A 191 2.04 -2.50 11.63
C ASP A 191 0.74 -2.57 10.83
N THR A 192 0.30 -1.44 10.30
CA THR A 192 -0.99 -1.32 9.60
C THR A 192 -1.03 -2.14 8.30
N MET A 193 0.10 -2.34 7.62
CA MET A 193 0.19 -3.23 6.46
C MET A 193 -0.09 -4.67 6.87
N LEU A 194 0.55 -5.16 7.93
CA LEU A 194 0.36 -6.53 8.43
C LEU A 194 -1.04 -6.73 9.00
N MET A 195 -1.57 -5.74 9.74
CA MET A 195 -2.95 -5.78 10.25
C MET A 195 -3.96 -5.91 9.11
N SER A 196 -3.81 -5.11 8.06
CA SER A 196 -4.67 -5.18 6.88
C SER A 196 -4.56 -6.53 6.17
N TYR A 197 -3.35 -7.08 6.05
CA TYR A 197 -3.12 -8.37 5.42
C TYR A 197 -3.79 -9.51 6.21
N VAL A 198 -3.67 -9.50 7.54
CA VAL A 198 -4.30 -10.51 8.41
C VAL A 198 -5.82 -10.39 8.41
N LEU A 199 -6.33 -9.15 8.39
CA LEU A 199 -7.78 -8.89 8.37
C LEU A 199 -8.44 -9.39 7.08
N ASN A 200 -7.84 -9.10 5.93
CA ASN A 200 -8.33 -9.52 4.63
C ASN A 200 -7.21 -9.50 3.57
N SER A 201 -6.54 -10.63 3.40
CA SER A 201 -5.36 -10.77 2.53
C SER A 201 -5.62 -10.47 1.04
N THR A 202 -6.88 -10.54 0.60
CA THR A 202 -7.28 -10.31 -0.80
C THR A 202 -8.13 -9.06 -1.01
N GLY A 203 -8.53 -8.38 0.07
CA GLY A 203 -9.49 -7.28 0.03
C GLY A 203 -8.95 -6.01 -0.62
N THR A 204 -7.66 -5.73 -0.48
CA THR A 204 -6.99 -4.56 -1.04
C THR A 204 -5.50 -4.82 -1.25
N ARG A 205 -4.84 -3.96 -1.99
CA ARG A 205 -3.37 -3.87 -1.92
C ARG A 205 -3.02 -3.13 -0.64
N HIS A 206 -2.27 -3.73 0.25
CA HIS A 206 -2.00 -3.27 1.61
C HIS A 206 -1.05 -2.04 1.69
N GLY A 207 -0.94 -1.26 0.62
CA GLY A 207 -0.24 0.03 0.61
C GLY A 207 -1.07 1.13 1.27
N LEU A 208 -0.39 2.11 1.88
CA LEU A 208 -1.00 3.17 2.69
C LEU A 208 -2.12 3.90 1.95
N ASP A 209 -1.89 4.35 0.70
CA ASP A 209 -2.87 5.07 -0.11
C ASP A 209 -4.15 4.28 -0.34
N ARG A 210 -3.99 2.98 -0.65
CA ARG A 210 -5.12 2.08 -0.89
C ARG A 210 -5.91 1.82 0.38
N MET A 211 -5.21 1.68 1.50
CA MET A 211 -5.85 1.50 2.81
C MET A 211 -6.55 2.77 3.26
N ALA A 212 -5.93 3.94 3.10
CA ALA A 212 -6.55 5.22 3.40
C ALA A 212 -7.84 5.42 2.60
N MET A 213 -7.81 5.15 1.30
CA MET A 213 -9.01 5.21 0.45
C MET A 213 -10.06 4.17 0.87
N HIS A 214 -9.64 2.93 1.16
CA HIS A 214 -10.56 1.83 1.43
C HIS A 214 -11.26 1.97 2.79
N TYR A 215 -10.49 2.28 3.84
CA TYR A 215 -11.01 2.30 5.22
C TYR A 215 -11.47 3.70 5.67
N LEU A 216 -10.84 4.76 5.15
CA LEU A 216 -11.07 6.12 5.62
C LEU A 216 -11.78 7.01 4.58
N GLN A 217 -11.94 6.52 3.33
CA GLN A 217 -12.43 7.31 2.19
C GLN A 217 -11.62 8.61 1.99
N TYR A 218 -10.33 8.53 2.32
CA TYR A 218 -9.37 9.63 2.22
C TYR A 218 -8.41 9.39 1.07
N GLN A 219 -8.24 10.40 0.20
CA GLN A 219 -7.27 10.41 -0.88
C GLN A 219 -5.98 11.08 -0.39
N PRO A 220 -4.88 10.35 -0.12
CA PRO A 220 -3.60 10.96 0.20
C PRO A 220 -3.07 11.82 -0.96
N MET A 221 -2.24 12.82 -0.65
CA MET A 221 -1.45 13.50 -1.68
C MET A 221 -0.47 12.52 -2.28
N LYS A 222 -0.28 12.63 -3.59
CA LYS A 222 0.76 11.84 -4.25
C LYS A 222 2.12 12.46 -3.99
N TYR A 223 3.15 11.61 -3.96
CA TYR A 223 4.54 12.05 -3.75
C TYR A 223 5.01 13.08 -4.80
N GLU A 224 4.41 13.07 -5.99
CA GLU A 224 4.75 13.95 -7.12
C GLU A 224 4.01 15.31 -7.07
N GLU A 225 3.12 15.53 -6.13
CA GLU A 225 2.36 16.78 -5.91
C GLU A 225 2.99 17.62 -4.80
#